data_10c6ec042c4ef98af24f7c911855e80b
#
_entry.id   10c6ec042c4ef98af24f7c911855e80b
#
_cell.length_a   1.000
_cell.length_b   1.000
_cell.length_c   1.000
_cell.angle_alpha   90.00
_cell.angle_beta   90.00
_cell.angle_gamma   90.00
#
_symmetry.space_group_name_H-M   'P 1'
#
loop_
_entity.id
_entity.type
_entity.pdbx_description
1 polymer ?
#
loop_
_entity_poly.entity_id
_entity_poly.type
_entity_poly.pdbx_seq_one_letter_code
_entity_poly.pdbx_strand_id
1 'polypeptide(L)'
;VGTAMKLNSESIFFNPAATAFQDSKFDLSVGAAGILSYCTYTPSPTMENGFYSGNRPEWESDNKMSTPIYAYFNYKPSDRWAVGLGFFTPNGSSMNWGDDWPGANLVQEINLAAYTVQPTVSFKLCDRVSIGAGLMITWGNFDLSRSMLPVATGSATAAGGLQLAASKLQAQVDQLEQLPSTPEILSLIHI
;
A
#
# COMPACT_ATOMS: atom_id res chain seq x y z
N VAL A 1 8.79 -10.28 -18.24
CA VAL A 1 9.75 -11.34 -18.57
C VAL A 1 9.23 -12.60 -17.90
N GLY A 2 9.14 -13.73 -18.59
CA GLY A 2 8.66 -15.01 -18.05
C GLY A 2 7.24 -15.43 -18.43
N THR A 3 6.40 -14.51 -18.92
CA THR A 3 5.00 -14.82 -19.28
C THR A 3 4.87 -15.88 -20.37
N ALA A 4 5.82 -15.95 -21.31
CA ALA A 4 5.82 -16.91 -22.41
C ALA A 4 6.85 -18.06 -22.21
N MET A 5 7.54 -18.09 -21.09
CA MET A 5 8.55 -19.11 -20.82
C MET A 5 7.95 -20.25 -19.99
N LYS A 6 8.44 -21.46 -20.22
CA LYS A 6 8.18 -22.59 -19.33
C LYS A 6 9.02 -22.38 -18.07
N LEU A 7 8.37 -21.98 -17.00
CA LEU A 7 8.95 -21.84 -15.68
C LEU A 7 8.53 -23.01 -14.79
N ASN A 8 9.05 -23.07 -13.59
CA ASN A 8 8.62 -23.99 -12.53
C ASN A 8 7.20 -23.62 -12.04
N SER A 9 6.83 -24.02 -10.85
CA SER A 9 5.55 -23.69 -10.21
C SER A 9 5.26 -22.18 -10.11
N GLU A 10 6.28 -21.32 -10.19
CA GLU A 10 6.14 -19.86 -10.31
C GLU A 10 5.34 -19.40 -11.53
N SER A 11 5.21 -20.25 -12.56
CA SER A 11 4.33 -20.02 -13.72
C SER A 11 2.87 -19.79 -13.32
N ILE A 12 2.44 -20.27 -12.15
CA ILE A 12 1.12 -20.03 -11.60
C ILE A 12 0.79 -18.54 -11.58
N PHE A 13 1.75 -17.71 -11.20
CA PHE A 13 1.57 -16.26 -11.16
C PHE A 13 1.57 -15.61 -12.54
N PHE A 14 2.55 -15.96 -13.39
CA PHE A 14 2.77 -15.26 -14.65
C PHE A 14 1.92 -15.79 -15.80
N ASN A 15 1.77 -17.11 -15.89
CA ASN A 15 1.06 -17.80 -16.94
C ASN A 15 0.56 -19.16 -16.45
N PRO A 16 -0.65 -19.23 -15.92
CA PRO A 16 -1.23 -20.48 -15.44
C PRO A 16 -1.20 -21.61 -16.46
N ALA A 17 -1.38 -21.31 -17.75
CA ALA A 17 -1.36 -22.31 -18.81
C ALA A 17 -0.01 -23.04 -18.93
N ALA A 18 1.10 -22.36 -18.60
CA ALA A 18 2.44 -22.95 -18.70
C ALA A 18 2.66 -24.10 -17.70
N THR A 19 1.90 -24.17 -16.60
CA THR A 19 2.01 -25.25 -15.62
C THR A 19 1.69 -26.63 -16.19
N ALA A 20 0.87 -26.71 -17.25
CA ALA A 20 0.57 -27.96 -17.95
C ALA A 20 1.77 -28.54 -18.71
N PHE A 21 2.78 -27.72 -19.02
CA PHE A 21 3.99 -28.15 -19.73
C PHE A 21 5.16 -28.54 -18.81
N GLN A 22 4.99 -28.46 -17.51
CA GLN A 22 6.03 -28.91 -16.58
C GLN A 22 6.34 -30.37 -16.75
N ASP A 23 7.62 -30.74 -16.63
CA ASP A 23 8.07 -32.11 -16.81
C ASP A 23 7.87 -32.98 -15.55
N SER A 24 7.93 -32.34 -14.38
CA SER A 24 7.77 -33.01 -13.09
C SER A 24 6.30 -33.18 -12.70
N LYS A 25 5.98 -34.28 -12.00
CA LYS A 25 4.65 -34.48 -11.43
C LYS A 25 4.35 -33.52 -10.28
N PHE A 26 5.35 -33.16 -9.53
CA PHE A 26 5.27 -32.24 -8.40
C PHE A 26 6.35 -31.19 -8.55
N ASP A 27 6.00 -29.95 -8.30
CA ASP A 27 6.93 -28.85 -8.27
C ASP A 27 6.53 -27.91 -7.13
N LEU A 28 7.51 -27.50 -6.35
CA LEU A 28 7.36 -26.59 -5.22
C LEU A 28 8.44 -25.52 -5.30
N SER A 29 8.04 -24.27 -5.39
CA SER A 29 8.92 -23.11 -5.27
C SER A 29 8.53 -22.30 -4.07
N VAL A 30 9.48 -22.01 -3.20
CA VAL A 30 9.30 -21.13 -2.03
C VAL A 30 10.40 -20.10 -1.99
N GLY A 31 10.08 -18.91 -1.55
CA GLY A 31 11.08 -17.88 -1.39
C GLY A 31 10.58 -16.71 -0.58
N ALA A 32 11.54 -15.89 -0.18
CA ALA A 32 11.34 -14.63 0.52
C ALA A 32 12.37 -13.62 0.04
N ALA A 33 12.01 -12.35 0.05
CA ALA A 33 12.93 -11.26 -0.22
C ALA A 33 12.90 -10.27 0.94
N GLY A 34 14.03 -9.62 1.21
CA GLY A 34 14.10 -8.50 2.14
C GLY A 34 14.21 -7.21 1.34
N ILE A 35 13.28 -6.28 1.53
CA ILE A 35 13.27 -4.99 0.87
C ILE A 35 13.43 -3.91 1.92
N LEU A 36 14.50 -3.12 1.81
CA LEU A 36 14.74 -1.92 2.59
C LEU A 36 14.57 -0.72 1.67
N SER A 37 13.62 0.13 1.99
CA SER A 37 13.35 1.35 1.24
C SER A 37 13.90 2.55 2.01
N TYR A 38 14.60 3.44 1.34
CA TYR A 38 15.08 4.71 1.91
C TYR A 38 14.53 5.83 1.07
N CYS A 39 13.91 6.80 1.73
CA CYS A 39 13.40 7.99 1.08
C CYS A 39 13.90 9.22 1.84
N THR A 40 14.38 10.20 1.11
CA THR A 40 14.77 11.50 1.66
C THR A 40 13.90 12.58 1.05
N TYR A 41 13.39 13.45 1.88
CA TYR A 41 12.64 14.62 1.46
C TYR A 41 13.48 15.88 1.67
N THR A 42 13.66 16.64 0.60
CA THR A 42 14.30 17.95 0.62
C THR A 42 13.30 18.99 0.09
N PRO A 43 13.00 20.06 0.84
CA PRO A 43 12.03 21.05 0.40
C PRO A 43 12.52 21.82 -0.83
N SER A 44 11.57 22.20 -1.71
CA SER A 44 11.86 23.05 -2.86
C SER A 44 12.25 24.47 -2.43
N PRO A 45 13.14 25.16 -3.18
CA PRO A 45 13.48 26.58 -2.94
C PRO A 45 12.27 27.52 -2.89
N THR A 46 11.21 27.20 -3.62
CA THR A 46 9.96 27.98 -3.64
C THR A 46 9.16 27.88 -2.34
N MET A 47 9.42 26.88 -1.50
CA MET A 47 8.81 26.76 -0.17
C MET A 47 9.53 27.58 0.89
N GLU A 48 10.70 28.17 0.59
CA GLU A 48 11.48 28.96 1.54
C GLU A 48 10.77 30.24 2.02
N ASN A 49 9.85 30.79 1.24
CA ASN A 49 9.17 32.02 1.55
C ASN A 49 8.05 31.94 2.60
N GLY A 50 7.82 30.79 3.19
CA GLY A 50 6.79 30.65 4.21
C GLY A 50 7.12 29.72 5.37
N PHE A 51 8.00 28.73 5.16
CA PHE A 51 8.26 27.70 6.15
C PHE A 51 9.73 27.48 6.51
N TYR A 52 10.68 27.81 5.63
CA TYR A 52 12.10 27.57 5.87
C TYR A 52 12.93 28.75 5.40
N SER A 53 13.53 29.51 6.28
CA SER A 53 14.52 30.54 5.93
C SER A 53 15.94 29.98 6.05
N GLY A 54 16.60 29.77 4.94
CA GLY A 54 18.05 29.66 4.82
C GLY A 54 18.70 28.30 5.00
N ASN A 55 18.19 27.38 5.82
CA ASN A 55 18.72 26.03 5.96
C ASN A 55 17.70 25.03 5.41
N ARG A 56 18.14 24.14 4.53
CA ARG A 56 17.26 23.09 3.95
C ARG A 56 17.42 21.81 4.76
N PRO A 57 16.66 21.62 5.84
CA PRO A 57 16.72 20.37 6.57
C PRO A 57 16.22 19.25 5.65
N GLU A 58 16.90 18.13 5.71
CA GLU A 58 16.50 16.90 5.05
C GLU A 58 15.79 16.02 6.06
N TRP A 59 14.72 15.36 5.62
CA TRP A 59 14.02 14.35 6.41
C TRP A 59 14.18 13.01 5.75
N GLU A 60 14.63 12.05 6.52
CA GLU A 60 14.78 10.66 6.09
C GLU A 60 13.63 9.82 6.65
N SER A 61 13.13 8.91 5.84
CA SER A 61 12.13 7.95 6.29
C SER A 61 12.79 6.81 7.08
N ASP A 62 12.21 6.46 8.22
CA ASP A 62 12.60 5.29 9.01
C ASP A 62 11.67 4.12 8.65
N ASN A 63 12.03 3.39 7.62
CA ASN A 63 11.20 2.33 7.09
C ASN A 63 11.62 0.96 7.63
N LYS A 64 10.64 0.18 8.07
CA LYS A 64 10.85 -1.21 8.45
C LYS A 64 11.14 -2.05 7.21
N MET A 65 11.98 -3.07 7.38
CA MET A 65 12.24 -4.04 6.32
C MET A 65 10.94 -4.77 5.95
N SER A 66 10.57 -4.70 4.69
CA SER A 66 9.46 -5.47 4.12
C SER A 66 9.96 -6.83 3.67
N THR A 67 9.24 -7.89 4.04
CA THR A 67 9.64 -9.28 3.72
C THR A 67 8.53 -9.96 2.91
N PRO A 68 8.40 -9.67 1.60
CA PRO A 68 7.49 -10.41 0.75
C PRO A 68 7.89 -11.88 0.68
N ILE A 69 6.90 -12.74 0.81
CA ILE A 69 7.06 -14.19 0.75
C ILE A 69 6.22 -14.77 -0.39
N TYR A 70 6.67 -15.88 -0.94
CA TYR A 70 5.88 -16.65 -1.89
C TYR A 70 6.10 -18.15 -1.72
N ALA A 71 5.06 -18.90 -2.05
CA ALA A 71 5.07 -20.36 -2.15
C ALA A 71 4.17 -20.77 -3.29
N TYR A 72 4.70 -21.53 -4.25
CA TYR A 72 3.95 -22.05 -5.38
C TYR A 72 4.08 -23.57 -5.40
N PHE A 73 2.95 -24.24 -5.51
CA PHE A 73 2.87 -25.69 -5.63
C PHE A 73 2.13 -26.03 -6.91
N ASN A 74 2.69 -26.96 -7.71
CA ASN A 74 2.04 -27.49 -8.89
C ASN A 74 2.06 -29.02 -8.86
N TYR A 75 0.93 -29.60 -9.23
CA TYR A 75 0.73 -31.03 -9.32
C TYR A 75 0.13 -31.41 -10.67
N LYS A 76 0.74 -32.36 -11.36
CA LYS A 76 0.27 -32.92 -12.63
C LYS A 76 -0.25 -34.35 -12.42
N PRO A 77 -1.57 -34.53 -12.23
CA PRO A 77 -2.15 -35.85 -12.14
C PRO A 77 -2.06 -36.67 -13.45
N SER A 78 -1.98 -35.97 -14.59
CA SER A 78 -1.82 -36.60 -15.90
C SER A 78 -1.01 -35.68 -16.85
N ASP A 79 -0.60 -36.19 -18.01
CA ASP A 79 0.15 -35.43 -19.02
C ASP A 79 -0.61 -34.24 -19.61
N ARG A 80 -1.93 -34.21 -19.41
CA ARG A 80 -2.81 -33.15 -19.94
C ARG A 80 -3.30 -32.16 -18.89
N TRP A 81 -3.37 -32.55 -17.63
CA TRP A 81 -3.92 -31.73 -16.56
C TRP A 81 -2.83 -31.32 -15.57
N ALA A 82 -2.89 -30.08 -15.15
CA ALA A 82 -2.15 -29.65 -13.98
C ALA A 82 -3.05 -28.78 -13.08
N VAL A 83 -2.83 -28.89 -11.79
CA VAL A 83 -3.47 -28.09 -10.75
C VAL A 83 -2.39 -27.43 -9.91
N GLY A 84 -2.58 -26.20 -9.57
CA GLY A 84 -1.60 -25.42 -8.82
C GLY A 84 -2.24 -24.60 -7.70
N LEU A 85 -1.43 -24.28 -6.73
CA LEU A 85 -1.77 -23.37 -5.64
C LEU A 85 -0.61 -22.40 -5.44
N GLY A 86 -0.89 -21.10 -5.57
CA GLY A 86 0.03 -20.03 -5.24
C GLY A 86 -0.38 -19.34 -3.95
N PHE A 87 0.59 -19.04 -3.10
CA PHE A 87 0.46 -18.11 -1.99
C PHE A 87 1.59 -17.09 -2.10
N PHE A 88 1.26 -15.82 -2.15
CA PHE A 88 2.28 -14.76 -2.29
C PHE A 88 1.77 -13.41 -1.81
N THR A 89 2.72 -12.51 -1.60
CA THR A 89 2.46 -11.11 -1.23
C THR A 89 2.68 -10.21 -2.44
N PRO A 90 1.62 -9.90 -3.24
CA PRO A 90 1.77 -9.14 -4.48
C PRO A 90 2.13 -7.68 -4.24
N ASN A 91 1.66 -7.12 -3.13
CA ASN A 91 1.84 -5.72 -2.78
C ASN A 91 2.16 -5.61 -1.31
N GLY A 92 3.16 -4.81 -1.02
CA GLY A 92 3.53 -4.40 0.33
C GLY A 92 4.27 -3.08 0.24
N SER A 93 3.95 -2.16 1.13
CA SER A 93 4.65 -0.89 1.26
C SER A 93 4.61 -0.50 2.72
N SER A 94 5.75 -0.12 3.26
CA SER A 94 5.86 0.47 4.59
C SER A 94 6.71 1.71 4.46
N MET A 95 6.19 2.83 4.95
CA MET A 95 6.91 4.10 4.98
C MET A 95 6.55 4.83 6.25
N ASN A 96 7.56 5.28 6.98
CA ASN A 96 7.41 6.05 8.20
C ASN A 96 8.29 7.30 8.12
N TRP A 97 7.65 8.46 8.16
CA TRP A 97 8.32 9.76 8.15
C TRP A 97 8.44 10.37 9.55
N GLY A 98 7.79 9.78 10.55
CA GLY A 98 7.68 10.37 11.89
C GLY A 98 6.71 11.57 11.94
N ASP A 99 6.73 12.23 13.11
CA ASP A 99 5.76 13.28 13.41
C ASP A 99 6.24 14.68 13.03
N ASP A 100 7.55 14.86 12.87
CA ASP A 100 8.19 16.19 12.77
C ASP A 100 8.50 16.64 11.32
N TRP A 101 8.11 15.86 10.32
CA TRP A 101 8.36 16.21 8.95
C TRP A 101 7.25 17.12 8.37
N PRO A 102 7.56 18.01 7.40
CA PRO A 102 6.63 19.02 6.89
C PRO A 102 5.36 18.49 6.25
N GLY A 103 5.39 17.25 5.76
CA GLY A 103 4.25 16.59 5.13
C GLY A 103 3.45 15.70 6.07
N ALA A 104 3.61 15.81 7.39
CA ALA A 104 2.90 14.97 8.36
C ALA A 104 1.36 15.07 8.27
N ASN A 105 0.85 16.18 7.74
CA ASN A 105 -0.57 16.36 7.44
C ASN A 105 -1.04 15.54 6.22
N LEU A 106 -0.13 15.08 5.38
CA LEU A 106 -0.41 14.22 4.24
C LEU A 106 -0.24 12.75 4.63
N VAL A 107 0.92 12.43 5.22
CA VAL A 107 1.27 11.07 5.66
C VAL A 107 2.34 11.14 6.74
N GLN A 108 2.15 10.43 7.84
CA GLN A 108 3.18 10.17 8.84
C GLN A 108 3.68 8.74 8.70
N GLU A 109 2.75 7.80 8.66
CA GLU A 109 3.03 6.38 8.48
C GLU A 109 2.02 5.78 7.50
N ILE A 110 2.51 4.93 6.61
CA ILE A 110 1.68 4.11 5.75
C ILE A 110 2.18 2.68 5.80
N ASN A 111 1.28 1.75 6.06
CA ASN A 111 1.53 0.32 6.02
C ASN A 111 0.49 -0.35 5.14
N LEU A 112 0.95 -1.02 4.10
CA LEU A 112 0.15 -1.84 3.22
C LEU A 112 0.73 -3.24 3.18
N ALA A 113 -0.08 -4.24 3.53
CA ALA A 113 0.27 -5.64 3.37
C ALA A 113 -0.89 -6.38 2.70
N ALA A 114 -0.63 -6.97 1.55
CA ALA A 114 -1.61 -7.77 0.82
C ALA A 114 -1.10 -9.20 0.64
N TYR A 115 -1.98 -10.14 0.85
CA TYR A 115 -1.72 -11.58 0.69
C TYR A 115 -2.68 -12.14 -0.33
N THR A 116 -2.19 -13.00 -1.20
CA THR A 116 -2.99 -13.62 -2.26
C THR A 116 -2.83 -15.14 -2.22
N VAL A 117 -3.96 -15.83 -2.33
CA VAL A 117 -4.01 -17.26 -2.65
C VAL A 117 -4.56 -17.40 -4.05
N GLN A 118 -3.89 -18.20 -4.86
CA GLN A 118 -4.24 -18.41 -6.26
C GLN A 118 -4.34 -19.92 -6.58
N PRO A 119 -5.51 -20.57 -6.38
CA PRO A 119 -5.78 -21.85 -6.99
C PRO A 119 -5.83 -21.72 -8.51
N THR A 120 -5.24 -22.70 -9.20
CA THR A 120 -5.04 -22.68 -10.65
C THR A 120 -5.30 -24.05 -11.22
N VAL A 121 -5.89 -24.09 -12.41
CA VAL A 121 -6.04 -25.29 -13.21
C VAL A 121 -5.58 -25.03 -14.62
N SER A 122 -4.90 -25.98 -15.23
CA SER A 122 -4.46 -25.90 -16.61
C SER A 122 -4.68 -27.20 -17.35
N PHE A 123 -4.90 -27.07 -18.65
CA PHE A 123 -5.14 -28.18 -19.56
C PHE A 123 -4.33 -28.04 -20.84
N LYS A 124 -3.56 -29.08 -21.15
CA LYS A 124 -2.76 -29.18 -22.35
C LYS A 124 -3.63 -29.71 -23.51
N LEU A 125 -3.88 -28.88 -24.50
CA LEU A 125 -4.64 -29.25 -25.69
C LEU A 125 -3.78 -30.08 -26.65
N CYS A 126 -2.56 -29.63 -26.90
CA CYS A 126 -1.54 -30.30 -27.69
C CYS A 126 -0.15 -29.92 -27.20
N ASP A 127 0.92 -30.43 -27.81
CA ASP A 127 2.29 -30.16 -27.39
C ASP A 127 2.74 -28.70 -27.54
N ARG A 128 1.93 -27.86 -28.16
CA ARG A 128 2.23 -26.47 -28.42
C ARG A 128 1.24 -25.50 -27.78
N VAL A 129 0.08 -25.99 -27.36
CA VAL A 129 -1.02 -25.15 -26.87
C VAL A 129 -1.59 -25.71 -25.59
N SER A 130 -1.72 -24.89 -24.60
CA SER A 130 -2.44 -25.13 -23.35
C SER A 130 -3.35 -23.97 -22.99
N ILE A 131 -4.34 -24.22 -22.20
CA ILE A 131 -5.20 -23.23 -21.57
C ILE A 131 -5.09 -23.37 -20.05
N GLY A 132 -5.20 -22.26 -19.34
CA GLY A 132 -5.14 -22.24 -17.88
C GLY A 132 -5.96 -21.11 -17.33
N ALA A 133 -6.51 -21.34 -16.16
CA ALA A 133 -7.24 -20.35 -15.40
C ALA A 133 -6.86 -20.42 -13.94
N GLY A 134 -6.79 -19.27 -13.28
CA GLY A 134 -6.54 -19.14 -11.85
C GLY A 134 -7.44 -18.08 -11.25
N LEU A 135 -7.90 -18.32 -10.02
CA LEU A 135 -8.67 -17.37 -9.25
C LEU A 135 -7.77 -16.74 -8.19
N MET A 136 -7.57 -15.42 -8.25
CA MET A 136 -6.85 -14.69 -7.22
C MET A 136 -7.79 -14.24 -6.11
N ILE A 137 -7.55 -14.73 -4.90
CA ILE A 137 -8.25 -14.31 -3.69
C ILE A 137 -7.25 -13.50 -2.87
N THR A 138 -7.47 -12.20 -2.79
CA THR A 138 -6.55 -11.28 -2.12
C THR A 138 -7.24 -10.64 -0.91
N TRP A 139 -6.52 -10.59 0.21
CA TRP A 139 -6.91 -9.83 1.39
C TRP A 139 -5.69 -9.07 1.90
N GLY A 140 -5.91 -8.04 2.69
CA GLY A 140 -4.82 -7.23 3.21
C GLY A 140 -5.26 -6.21 4.24
N ASN A 141 -4.28 -5.59 4.86
CA ASN A 141 -4.46 -4.50 5.79
C ASN A 141 -3.84 -3.23 5.20
N PHE A 142 -4.50 -2.12 5.45
CA PHE A 142 -4.04 -0.81 5.08
C PHE A 142 -4.16 0.12 6.28
N ASP A 143 -3.04 0.59 6.79
CA ASP A 143 -2.96 1.54 7.89
C ASP A 143 -2.33 2.84 7.36
N LEU A 144 -2.99 3.95 7.63
CA LEU A 144 -2.54 5.29 7.28
C LEU A 144 -2.67 6.21 8.47
N SER A 145 -1.56 6.75 8.92
CA SER A 145 -1.50 7.78 9.95
C SER A 145 -1.11 9.12 9.35
N ARG A 146 -1.77 10.17 9.79
CA ARG A 146 -1.47 11.55 9.39
C ARG A 146 -1.83 12.53 10.51
N SER A 147 -1.13 13.64 10.57
CA SER A 147 -1.46 14.74 11.48
C SER A 147 -2.65 15.53 10.95
N MET A 148 -3.57 15.87 11.82
CA MET A 148 -4.70 16.76 11.49
C MET A 148 -4.27 18.24 11.45
N LEU A 149 -3.15 18.57 12.08
CA LEU A 149 -2.60 19.93 12.13
C LEU A 149 -1.29 19.99 11.35
N PRO A 150 -1.01 21.09 10.63
CA PRO A 150 0.28 21.25 9.99
C PRO A 150 1.39 21.27 11.03
N VAL A 151 2.45 20.53 10.78
CA VAL A 151 3.64 20.53 11.64
C VAL A 151 4.33 21.89 11.52
N ALA A 152 4.43 22.59 12.62
CA ALA A 152 5.11 23.87 12.67
C ALA A 152 6.61 23.63 12.95
N THR A 153 7.39 23.73 11.92
CA THR A 153 8.86 23.68 12.00
C THR A 153 9.45 25.03 12.37
N GLY A 154 9.48 25.30 13.68
CA GLY A 154 10.05 26.52 14.23
C GLY A 154 9.13 27.22 15.23
N SER A 155 9.67 27.63 16.36
CA SER A 155 8.90 28.11 17.49
C SER A 155 8.06 29.38 17.25
N ALA A 156 8.38 30.18 16.24
CA ALA A 156 7.62 31.38 15.87
C ALA A 156 6.45 31.09 14.91
N THR A 157 6.60 30.08 14.06
CA THR A 157 5.60 29.71 13.04
C THR A 157 4.53 28.79 13.64
N ALA A 158 4.90 28.00 14.68
CA ALA A 158 3.98 27.17 15.43
C ALA A 158 2.88 27.98 16.10
N ALA A 159 3.25 29.03 16.78
CA ALA A 159 2.32 29.93 17.46
C ALA A 159 1.40 30.63 16.45
N GLY A 160 1.93 31.07 15.30
CA GLY A 160 1.16 31.71 14.24
C GLY A 160 0.17 30.76 13.54
N GLY A 161 0.58 29.52 13.28
CA GLY A 161 -0.28 28.50 12.68
C GLY A 161 -1.41 28.05 13.60
N LEU A 162 -1.11 27.87 14.89
CA LEU A 162 -2.12 27.54 15.90
C LEU A 162 -3.09 28.70 16.14
N GLN A 163 -2.59 29.94 16.15
CA GLN A 163 -3.46 31.12 16.26
C GLN A 163 -4.37 31.28 15.06
N LEU A 164 -3.87 31.03 13.83
CA LEU A 164 -4.69 31.09 12.62
C LEU A 164 -5.74 29.97 12.58
N ALA A 165 -5.39 28.79 13.03
CA ALA A 165 -6.35 27.67 13.15
C ALA A 165 -7.40 27.95 14.24
N ALA A 166 -6.97 28.47 15.38
CA ALA A 166 -7.87 28.86 16.46
C ALA A 166 -8.83 29.99 16.04
N SER A 167 -8.33 31.01 15.35
CA SER A 167 -9.18 32.09 14.84
C SER A 167 -10.19 31.64 13.80
N LYS A 168 -9.81 30.70 12.92
CA LYS A 168 -10.75 30.10 11.96
C LYS A 168 -11.82 29.24 12.64
N LEU A 169 -11.44 28.46 13.64
CA LEU A 169 -12.40 27.68 14.45
C LEU A 169 -13.34 28.61 15.22
N GLN A 170 -12.83 29.68 15.82
CA GLN A 170 -13.63 30.65 16.52
C GLN A 170 -14.65 31.32 15.57
N ALA A 171 -14.21 31.74 14.38
CA ALA A 171 -15.09 32.33 13.38
C ALA A 171 -16.20 31.33 12.90
N GLN A 172 -15.91 30.05 12.86
CA GLN A 172 -16.90 29.03 12.55
C GLN A 172 -17.91 28.83 13.71
N VAL A 173 -17.44 28.85 14.94
CA VAL A 173 -18.29 28.79 16.13
C VAL A 173 -19.22 30.01 16.18
N ASP A 174 -18.68 31.19 15.96
CA ASP A 174 -19.46 32.45 15.92
C ASP A 174 -20.51 32.45 14.81
N GLN A 175 -20.22 31.83 13.67
CA GLN A 175 -21.21 31.63 12.59
C GLN A 175 -22.30 30.63 12.98
N LEU A 176 -21.96 29.58 13.72
CA LEU A 176 -22.94 28.60 14.20
C LEU A 176 -23.85 29.19 15.30
N GLU A 177 -23.30 30.03 16.16
CA GLU A 177 -24.10 30.74 17.19
C GLU A 177 -25.06 31.78 16.63
N GLN A 178 -24.77 32.35 15.42
CA GLN A 178 -25.63 33.29 14.71
C GLN A 178 -26.75 32.62 13.90
N LEU A 179 -26.73 31.29 13.78
CA LEU A 179 -27.86 30.56 13.18
C LEU A 179 -29.06 30.65 14.13
N PRO A 180 -30.23 31.12 13.65
CA PRO A 180 -31.40 31.16 14.47
C PRO A 180 -31.72 29.76 14.97
N SER A 181 -31.79 29.61 16.29
CA SER A 181 -32.15 28.36 16.94
C SER A 181 -33.61 28.02 16.60
N THR A 182 -33.82 27.41 15.47
CA THR A 182 -35.11 26.82 15.12
C THR A 182 -35.25 25.46 15.79
N PRO A 183 -36.33 25.21 16.52
CA PRO A 183 -36.54 23.94 17.23
C PRO A 183 -36.57 22.69 16.33
N GLU A 184 -36.63 22.85 15.03
CA GLU A 184 -36.65 21.74 14.05
C GLU A 184 -35.31 21.02 13.87
N ILE A 185 -34.17 21.64 14.21
CA ILE A 185 -32.87 21.00 14.02
C ILE A 185 -32.56 19.99 15.14
N LEU A 186 -33.14 20.14 16.31
CA LEU A 186 -33.00 19.22 17.44
C LEU A 186 -33.73 17.88 17.23
N SER A 187 -34.64 17.79 16.29
CA SER A 187 -35.35 16.54 15.98
C SER A 187 -34.61 15.63 14.99
N LEU A 188 -33.56 16.15 14.32
CA LEU A 188 -32.75 15.40 13.35
C LEU A 188 -31.55 14.71 13.95
N ILE A 189 -31.22 14.94 15.23
CA ILE A 189 -30.10 14.33 15.93
C ILE A 189 -30.53 13.11 16.79
N HIS A 190 -31.82 12.74 16.73
CA HIS A 190 -32.35 11.58 17.43
C HIS A 190 -32.76 10.47 16.48
N ILE A 191 -31.76 9.92 15.74
CA ILE A 191 -31.88 8.60 15.07
C ILE A 191 -30.58 7.83 15.34
#